data_a033c8d4b7c05994ad06370f3d5e6743
#
_entry.id   a033c8d4b7c05994ad06370f3d5e6743
#
_cell.length_a   1.000
_cell.length_b   1.000
_cell.length_c   1.000
_cell.angle_alpha   90.00
_cell.angle_beta   90.00
_cell.angle_gamma   90.00
#
_symmetry.space_group_name_H-M   'P 1'
#
loop_
_entity.id
_entity.type
_entity.pdbx_description
1 polymer ?
#
loop_
_entity_poly.entity_id
_entity_poly.type
_entity_poly.pdbx_seq_one_letter_code
_entity_poly.pdbx_strand_id
1 'polypeptide(L)'
;ALGIPEFDTEYVRGEAKEFGVNSFTDVVQLNCLMHGTNVWEDNAQDLIHHEGIGKNSIIASREDIYDCLLVLGFTREDAFKIAEFVRKGKARPADNKWQMYRKMIIDAGAPDWFAFSCEKIRYMFPRAHAYIYALHSWWITWFKLHYPKEFYETYMELQASDGLRQVIEYGRDAF
;
A
#
# COMPACT_ATOMS: atom_id res chain seq x y z
N ALA A 1 -8.40 -8.66 8.42
CA ALA A 1 -9.54 -9.31 9.08
C ALA A 1 -9.82 -10.62 8.38
N LEU A 2 -10.15 -11.66 9.14
CA LEU A 2 -10.45 -12.99 8.57
C LEU A 2 -11.58 -12.90 7.55
N GLY A 3 -11.41 -13.59 6.41
CA GLY A 3 -12.36 -13.61 5.30
C GLY A 3 -12.52 -12.30 4.54
N ILE A 4 -11.68 -11.30 4.79
CA ILE A 4 -11.70 -10.05 4.04
C ILE A 4 -10.60 -10.09 2.99
N PRO A 5 -10.94 -10.00 1.68
CA PRO A 5 -9.96 -9.97 0.61
C PRO A 5 -8.84 -8.95 0.91
N GLU A 6 -7.61 -9.26 0.53
CA GLU A 6 -6.39 -8.47 0.76
C GLU A 6 -5.96 -8.34 2.24
N PHE A 7 -6.83 -8.66 3.21
CA PHE A 7 -6.60 -8.51 4.65
C PHE A 7 -6.73 -9.82 5.44
N ASP A 8 -6.72 -10.97 4.76
CA ASP A 8 -7.00 -12.27 5.39
C ASP A 8 -5.76 -12.95 6.00
N THR A 9 -4.55 -12.64 5.50
CA THR A 9 -3.32 -13.23 6.05
C THR A 9 -2.98 -12.65 7.42
N GLU A 10 -2.34 -13.46 8.28
CA GLU A 10 -1.87 -13.02 9.60
C GLU A 10 -0.91 -11.83 9.50
N TYR A 11 -0.02 -11.86 8.51
CA TYR A 11 0.91 -10.78 8.21
C TYR A 11 0.18 -9.46 7.96
N VAL A 12 -0.72 -9.41 6.97
CA VAL A 12 -1.43 -8.16 6.62
C VAL A 12 -2.35 -7.69 7.75
N ARG A 13 -2.92 -8.62 8.55
CA ARG A 13 -3.68 -8.24 9.76
C ARG A 13 -2.80 -7.56 10.81
N GLY A 14 -1.56 -8.02 10.97
CA GLY A 14 -0.55 -7.40 11.82
C GLY A 14 -0.24 -5.97 11.35
N GLU A 15 0.12 -5.83 10.08
CA GLU A 15 0.45 -4.56 9.46
C GLU A 15 -0.72 -3.56 9.50
N ALA A 16 -1.95 -4.02 9.32
CA ALA A 16 -3.14 -3.16 9.42
C ALA A 16 -3.33 -2.58 10.83
N LYS A 17 -2.98 -3.32 11.88
CA LYS A 17 -3.00 -2.83 13.27
C LYS A 17 -1.86 -1.84 13.52
N GLU A 18 -0.66 -2.15 13.05
CA GLU A 18 0.52 -1.31 13.19
C GLU A 18 0.36 0.02 12.45
N PHE A 19 -0.14 -0.03 11.21
CA PHE A 19 -0.45 1.15 10.41
C PHE A 19 -1.57 2.01 11.01
N GLY A 20 -2.41 1.45 11.87
CA GLY A 20 -3.52 2.14 12.51
C GLY A 20 -4.62 2.48 11.49
N VAL A 21 -5.13 1.46 10.78
CA VAL A 21 -6.23 1.61 9.82
C VAL A 21 -7.49 2.05 10.56
N ASN A 22 -8.02 3.23 10.21
CA ASN A 22 -9.23 3.79 10.79
C ASN A 22 -10.17 4.48 9.79
N SER A 23 -9.81 4.48 8.51
CA SER A 23 -10.58 5.09 7.43
C SER A 23 -10.47 4.28 6.14
N PHE A 24 -11.39 4.51 5.19
CA PHE A 24 -11.29 3.92 3.85
C PHE A 24 -10.00 4.35 3.13
N THR A 25 -9.56 5.58 3.32
CA THR A 25 -8.28 6.07 2.76
C THR A 25 -7.11 5.25 3.28
N ASP A 26 -7.10 4.90 4.57
CA ASP A 26 -6.05 4.05 5.13
C ASP A 26 -6.08 2.63 4.52
N VAL A 27 -7.27 2.09 4.24
CA VAL A 27 -7.41 0.79 3.55
C VAL A 27 -6.79 0.85 2.15
N VAL A 28 -7.07 1.91 1.39
CA VAL A 28 -6.47 2.12 0.05
C VAL A 28 -4.94 2.24 0.16
N GLN A 29 -4.47 3.05 1.10
CA GLN A 29 -3.04 3.29 1.27
C GLN A 29 -2.30 2.01 1.68
N LEU A 30 -2.84 1.27 2.64
CA LEU A 30 -2.26 -0.01 3.06
C LEU A 30 -2.23 -1.02 1.91
N ASN A 31 -3.29 -1.10 1.08
CA ASN A 31 -3.26 -1.91 -0.14
C ASN A 31 -2.12 -1.52 -1.08
N CYS A 32 -1.87 -0.22 -1.29
CA CYS A 32 -0.74 0.24 -2.10
C CYS A 32 0.60 -0.25 -1.52
N LEU A 33 0.77 -0.14 -0.20
CA LEU A 33 1.99 -0.49 0.51
C LEU A 33 2.27 -2.00 0.46
N MET A 34 1.24 -2.83 0.70
CA MET A 34 1.37 -4.29 0.79
C MET A 34 1.57 -4.98 -0.56
N HIS A 35 1.06 -4.41 -1.65
CA HIS A 35 1.20 -4.99 -2.98
C HIS A 35 2.43 -4.52 -3.75
N GLY A 36 3.18 -3.57 -3.20
CA GLY A 36 4.46 -3.15 -3.74
C GLY A 36 5.62 -4.02 -3.27
N THR A 37 6.75 -3.91 -3.94
CA THR A 37 8.00 -4.53 -3.50
C THR A 37 8.93 -3.46 -2.96
N ASN A 38 9.33 -3.57 -1.68
CA ASN A 38 10.11 -2.57 -0.94
C ASN A 38 9.43 -1.18 -0.92
N VAL A 39 8.11 -1.17 -0.78
CA VAL A 39 7.34 0.04 -0.55
C VAL A 39 7.06 0.21 0.93
N TRP A 40 6.71 -0.87 1.63
CA TRP A 40 6.44 -0.88 3.07
C TRP A 40 7.67 -1.22 3.89
N GLU A 41 8.08 -2.49 3.89
CA GLU A 41 9.22 -2.99 4.68
C GLU A 41 10.52 -2.27 4.31
N ASP A 42 11.32 -1.93 5.32
CA ASP A 42 12.59 -1.21 5.18
C ASP A 42 12.47 0.16 4.47
N ASN A 43 11.26 0.70 4.31
CA ASN A 43 11.00 1.93 3.58
C ASN A 43 9.95 2.80 4.31
N ALA A 44 8.68 2.76 3.89
CA ALA A 44 7.63 3.59 4.48
C ALA A 44 7.41 3.29 5.97
N GLN A 45 7.56 2.03 6.39
CA GLN A 45 7.51 1.60 7.78
C GLN A 45 8.59 2.32 8.61
N ASP A 46 9.84 2.30 8.16
CA ASP A 46 10.95 2.98 8.83
C ASP A 46 10.73 4.49 8.92
N LEU A 47 10.23 5.12 7.86
CA LEU A 47 9.95 6.55 7.83
C LEU A 47 8.90 6.95 8.89
N ILE A 48 7.87 6.12 9.07
CA ILE A 48 6.83 6.35 10.07
C ILE A 48 7.39 6.14 11.48
N HIS A 49 8.06 5.01 11.74
CA HIS A 49 8.44 4.59 13.09
C HIS A 49 9.71 5.26 13.61
N HIS A 50 10.68 5.50 12.74
CA HIS A 50 12.00 6.00 13.16
C HIS A 50 12.23 7.46 12.83
N GLU A 51 11.64 7.96 11.74
CA GLU A 51 11.82 9.36 11.33
C GLU A 51 10.59 10.24 11.62
N GLY A 52 9.51 9.66 12.13
CA GLY A 52 8.30 10.40 12.53
C GLY A 52 7.54 11.01 11.36
N ILE A 53 7.75 10.51 10.13
CA ILE A 53 7.01 10.96 8.95
C ILE A 53 5.56 10.48 9.08
N GLY A 54 4.60 11.40 8.97
CA GLY A 54 3.19 11.05 9.07
C GLY A 54 2.74 10.10 7.94
N LYS A 55 1.88 9.13 8.27
CA LYS A 55 1.40 8.14 7.30
C LYS A 55 0.79 8.73 6.02
N ASN A 56 0.26 9.94 6.09
CA ASN A 56 -0.32 10.64 4.93
C ASN A 56 0.74 11.33 4.04
N SER A 57 2.00 11.33 4.45
CA SER A 57 3.10 11.99 3.73
C SER A 57 4.04 11.00 3.06
N ILE A 58 3.95 9.71 3.36
CA ILE A 58 4.81 8.67 2.78
C ILE A 58 4.43 8.36 1.33
N ILE A 59 5.38 7.74 0.61
CA ILE A 59 5.15 7.22 -0.74
C ILE A 59 4.54 5.83 -0.64
N ALA A 60 3.26 5.68 -0.99
CA ALA A 60 2.56 4.40 -1.05
C ALA A 60 2.22 3.99 -2.49
N SER A 61 1.98 4.96 -3.38
CA SER A 61 1.57 4.73 -4.76
C SER A 61 2.37 5.59 -5.74
N ARG A 62 2.29 5.26 -7.03
CA ARG A 62 2.86 6.08 -8.11
C ARG A 62 2.34 7.52 -8.06
N GLU A 63 1.08 7.69 -7.73
CA GLU A 63 0.41 8.98 -7.68
C GLU A 63 0.96 9.87 -6.56
N ASP A 64 1.44 9.30 -5.45
CA ASP A 64 2.07 10.09 -4.37
C ASP A 64 3.34 10.77 -4.87
N ILE A 65 4.14 10.07 -5.68
CA ILE A 65 5.33 10.62 -6.30
C ILE A 65 4.93 11.72 -7.30
N TYR A 66 3.95 11.42 -8.16
CA TYR A 66 3.46 12.36 -9.17
C TYR A 66 2.94 13.65 -8.54
N ASP A 67 2.06 13.53 -7.55
CA ASP A 67 1.45 14.67 -6.86
C ASP A 67 2.50 15.51 -6.14
N CYS A 68 3.47 14.88 -5.46
CA CYS A 68 4.57 15.58 -4.81
C CYS A 68 5.41 16.39 -5.83
N LEU A 69 5.74 15.78 -6.95
CA LEU A 69 6.53 16.46 -8.00
C LEU A 69 5.78 17.64 -8.61
N LEU A 70 4.46 17.56 -8.76
CA LEU A 70 3.66 18.70 -9.20
C LEU A 70 3.70 19.86 -8.18
N VAL A 71 3.61 19.54 -6.89
CA VAL A 71 3.74 20.56 -5.81
C VAL A 71 5.12 21.21 -5.82
N LEU A 72 6.17 20.45 -6.16
CA LEU A 72 7.55 20.96 -6.31
C LEU A 72 7.75 21.76 -7.62
N GLY A 73 6.71 21.93 -8.45
CA GLY A 73 6.77 22.76 -9.67
C GLY A 73 7.21 22.03 -10.93
N PHE A 74 7.29 20.69 -10.92
CA PHE A 74 7.56 19.92 -12.14
C PHE A 74 6.41 20.02 -13.13
N THR A 75 6.73 19.91 -14.43
CA THR A 75 5.69 19.75 -15.45
C THR A 75 4.96 18.42 -15.27
N ARG A 76 3.71 18.32 -15.73
CA ARG A 76 2.95 17.07 -15.70
C ARG A 76 3.67 15.93 -16.41
N GLU A 77 4.35 16.24 -17.51
CA GLU A 77 5.08 15.28 -18.31
C GLU A 77 6.30 14.73 -17.55
N ASP A 78 7.10 15.61 -16.93
CA ASP A 78 8.29 15.20 -16.19
C ASP A 78 7.90 14.46 -14.89
N ALA A 79 6.89 14.98 -14.17
CA ALA A 79 6.36 14.30 -12.98
C ALA A 79 5.89 12.86 -13.31
N PHE A 80 5.17 12.69 -14.41
CA PHE A 80 4.73 11.36 -14.87
C PHE A 80 5.90 10.45 -15.25
N LYS A 81 6.87 10.97 -16.02
CA LYS A 81 8.07 10.20 -16.42
C LYS A 81 8.86 9.72 -15.21
N ILE A 82 9.06 10.59 -14.22
CA ILE A 82 9.80 10.26 -12.99
C ILE A 82 9.01 9.23 -12.17
N ALA A 83 7.72 9.46 -11.93
CA ALA A 83 6.87 8.55 -11.17
C ALA A 83 6.82 7.15 -11.82
N GLU A 84 6.68 7.05 -13.14
CA GLU A 84 6.75 5.78 -13.87
C GLU A 84 8.13 5.12 -13.83
N PHE A 85 9.19 5.92 -13.79
CA PHE A 85 10.55 5.40 -13.66
C PHE A 85 10.76 4.74 -12.30
N VAL A 86 10.32 5.39 -11.22
CA VAL A 86 10.36 4.86 -9.86
C VAL A 86 9.46 3.63 -9.73
N ARG A 87 8.20 3.71 -10.20
CA ARG A 87 7.24 2.61 -10.13
C ARG A 87 7.77 1.29 -10.70
N LYS A 88 8.55 1.38 -11.77
CA LYS A 88 9.17 0.22 -12.44
C LYS A 88 10.49 -0.23 -11.78
N GLY A 89 10.81 0.30 -10.62
CA GLY A 89 12.01 -0.04 -9.87
C GLY A 89 13.32 0.37 -10.54
N LYS A 90 13.32 1.40 -11.37
CA LYS A 90 14.51 1.86 -12.09
C LYS A 90 15.31 2.92 -11.33
N ALA A 91 14.78 3.48 -10.24
CA ALA A 91 15.46 4.47 -9.42
C ALA A 91 16.60 3.81 -8.62
N ARG A 92 17.75 3.65 -9.25
CA ARG A 92 18.93 3.04 -8.64
C ARG A 92 20.05 4.06 -8.51
N PRO A 93 20.80 4.09 -7.39
CA PRO A 93 21.91 5.02 -7.20
C PRO A 93 22.97 4.97 -8.32
N ALA A 94 23.16 3.80 -8.95
CA ALA A 94 24.11 3.63 -10.06
C ALA A 94 23.55 4.01 -11.44
N ASP A 95 22.25 4.31 -11.56
CA ASP A 95 21.61 4.66 -12.84
C ASP A 95 21.78 6.16 -13.13
N ASN A 96 22.41 6.49 -14.26
CA ASN A 96 22.70 7.88 -14.64
C ASN A 96 21.43 8.73 -14.82
N LYS A 97 20.34 8.11 -15.32
CA LYS A 97 19.07 8.81 -15.49
C LYS A 97 18.41 9.09 -14.15
N TRP A 98 18.52 8.15 -13.21
CA TRP A 98 18.08 8.37 -11.85
C TRP A 98 18.87 9.50 -11.16
N GLN A 99 20.19 9.52 -11.30
CA GLN A 99 21.01 10.58 -10.74
C GLN A 99 20.59 11.98 -11.24
N MET A 100 20.26 12.09 -12.53
CA MET A 100 19.69 13.32 -13.08
C MET A 100 18.35 13.68 -12.43
N TYR A 101 17.42 12.73 -12.36
CA TYR A 101 16.11 12.94 -11.73
C TYR A 101 16.23 13.27 -10.24
N ARG A 102 17.07 12.54 -9.52
CA ARG A 102 17.34 12.78 -8.10
C ARG A 102 17.84 14.21 -7.86
N LYS A 103 18.80 14.66 -8.67
CA LYS A 103 19.29 16.03 -8.58
C LYS A 103 18.16 17.05 -8.79
N MET A 104 17.35 16.88 -9.83
CA MET A 104 16.20 17.76 -10.10
C MET A 104 15.22 17.79 -8.91
N ILE A 105 14.94 16.65 -8.31
CA ILE A 105 14.01 16.50 -7.16
C ILE A 105 14.55 17.26 -5.94
N ILE A 106 15.84 17.06 -5.61
CA ILE A 106 16.48 17.73 -4.46
C ILE A 106 16.62 19.25 -4.70
N ASP A 107 17.05 19.66 -5.90
CA ASP A 107 17.17 21.09 -6.27
C ASP A 107 15.79 21.79 -6.20
N ALA A 108 14.69 21.09 -6.44
CA ALA A 108 13.33 21.60 -6.29
C ALA A 108 12.84 21.66 -4.83
N GLY A 109 13.63 21.20 -3.86
CA GLY A 109 13.33 21.30 -2.43
C GLY A 109 12.61 20.08 -1.83
N ALA A 110 12.66 18.93 -2.48
CA ALA A 110 12.17 17.70 -1.87
C ALA A 110 13.05 17.34 -0.65
N PRO A 111 12.45 16.79 0.43
CA PRO A 111 13.23 16.30 1.55
C PRO A 111 14.07 15.08 1.15
N ASP A 112 15.21 14.88 1.81
CA ASP A 112 16.15 13.80 1.48
C ASP A 112 15.52 12.41 1.54
N TRP A 113 14.63 12.18 2.50
CA TRP A 113 13.92 10.90 2.64
C TRP A 113 13.09 10.53 1.40
N PHE A 114 12.57 11.52 0.67
CA PHE A 114 11.74 11.28 -0.52
C PHE A 114 12.54 10.57 -1.62
N ALA A 115 13.71 11.10 -1.97
CA ALA A 115 14.58 10.48 -2.97
C ALA A 115 15.08 9.11 -2.50
N PHE A 116 15.44 8.98 -1.22
CA PHE A 116 15.86 7.72 -0.62
C PHE A 116 14.76 6.65 -0.65
N SER A 117 13.52 7.02 -0.33
CA SER A 117 12.38 6.11 -0.46
C SER A 117 12.18 5.64 -1.90
N CYS A 118 12.27 6.56 -2.88
CA CYS A 118 12.20 6.19 -4.30
C CYS A 118 13.27 5.17 -4.71
N GLU A 119 14.49 5.27 -4.17
CA GLU A 119 15.61 4.36 -4.46
C GLU A 119 15.39 2.94 -3.91
N LYS A 120 14.66 2.81 -2.81
CA LYS A 120 14.31 1.51 -2.23
C LYS A 120 13.28 0.75 -3.06
N ILE A 121 12.31 1.44 -3.65
CA ILE A 121 11.18 0.85 -4.37
C ILE A 121 11.66 -0.01 -5.55
N ARG A 122 11.17 -1.24 -5.61
CA ARG A 122 11.41 -2.19 -6.72
C ARG A 122 10.22 -2.28 -7.66
N TYR A 123 9.03 -2.22 -7.10
CA TYR A 123 7.78 -2.17 -7.85
C TYR A 123 6.69 -1.56 -6.99
N MET A 124 5.83 -0.75 -7.56
CA MET A 124 4.64 -0.24 -6.86
C MET A 124 3.43 -0.18 -7.78
N PHE A 125 2.25 -0.22 -7.16
CA PHE A 125 0.99 -0.16 -7.87
C PHE A 125 0.53 1.29 -8.14
N PRO A 126 -0.25 1.50 -9.20
CA PRO A 126 -1.07 2.70 -9.32
C PRO A 126 -2.16 2.70 -8.24
N ARG A 127 -2.46 3.88 -7.68
CA ARG A 127 -3.50 4.05 -6.64
C ARG A 127 -4.88 3.55 -7.09
N ALA A 128 -5.23 3.75 -8.37
CA ALA A 128 -6.51 3.28 -8.91
C ALA A 128 -6.70 1.77 -8.80
N HIS A 129 -5.64 0.97 -8.97
CA HIS A 129 -5.69 -0.47 -8.80
C HIS A 129 -5.97 -0.84 -7.34
N ALA A 130 -5.19 -0.29 -6.40
CA ALA A 130 -5.38 -0.52 -4.97
C ALA A 130 -6.76 -0.04 -4.48
N TYR A 131 -7.29 1.04 -5.06
CA TYR A 131 -8.62 1.56 -4.74
C TYR A 131 -9.73 0.54 -5.02
N ILE A 132 -9.67 -0.16 -6.16
CA ILE A 132 -10.69 -1.16 -6.52
C ILE A 132 -10.65 -2.34 -5.54
N TYR A 133 -9.47 -2.84 -5.19
CA TYR A 133 -9.33 -3.91 -4.21
C TYR A 133 -9.78 -3.47 -2.81
N ALA A 134 -9.39 -2.26 -2.40
CA ALA A 134 -9.84 -1.68 -1.14
C ALA A 134 -11.38 -1.55 -1.07
N LEU A 135 -12.00 -1.13 -2.17
CA LEU A 135 -13.46 -1.02 -2.26
C LEU A 135 -14.14 -2.39 -2.11
N HIS A 136 -13.59 -3.42 -2.76
CA HIS A 136 -14.07 -4.79 -2.60
C HIS A 136 -13.95 -5.26 -1.15
N SER A 137 -12.78 -5.08 -0.53
CA SER A 137 -12.55 -5.43 0.88
C SER A 137 -13.51 -4.68 1.81
N TRP A 138 -13.78 -3.40 1.51
CA TRP A 138 -14.71 -2.57 2.28
C TRP A 138 -16.15 -3.10 2.22
N TRP A 139 -16.64 -3.48 1.03
CA TRP A 139 -17.96 -4.06 0.87
C TRP A 139 -18.09 -5.41 1.59
N ILE A 140 -17.09 -6.28 1.46
CA ILE A 140 -17.11 -7.58 2.16
C ILE A 140 -17.05 -7.37 3.68
N THR A 141 -16.29 -6.39 4.16
CA THR A 141 -16.29 -6.02 5.59
C THR A 141 -17.67 -5.55 6.05
N TRP A 142 -18.36 -4.76 5.24
CA TRP A 142 -19.72 -4.32 5.53
C TRP A 142 -20.68 -5.51 5.68
N PHE A 143 -20.63 -6.48 4.76
CA PHE A 143 -21.42 -7.70 4.86
C PHE A 143 -21.09 -8.50 6.12
N LYS A 144 -19.82 -8.68 6.42
CA LYS A 144 -19.37 -9.38 7.62
C LYS A 144 -19.91 -8.75 8.91
N LEU A 145 -20.02 -7.42 8.96
CA LEU A 145 -20.50 -6.70 10.14
C LEU A 145 -22.03 -6.69 10.26
N HIS A 146 -22.75 -6.62 9.15
CA HIS A 146 -24.22 -6.45 9.16
C HIS A 146 -24.96 -7.75 8.94
N TYR A 147 -24.35 -8.76 8.31
CA TYR A 147 -24.89 -10.07 7.98
C TYR A 147 -23.88 -11.17 8.32
N PRO A 148 -23.45 -11.27 9.60
CA PRO A 148 -22.35 -12.17 9.97
C PRO A 148 -22.70 -13.64 9.70
N LYS A 149 -23.93 -14.08 9.94
CA LYS A 149 -24.36 -15.45 9.71
C LYS A 149 -24.18 -15.84 8.24
N GLU A 150 -24.78 -15.08 7.33
CA GLU A 150 -24.73 -15.32 5.90
C GLU A 150 -23.31 -15.22 5.36
N PHE A 151 -22.52 -14.27 5.89
CA PHE A 151 -21.11 -14.12 5.56
C PHE A 151 -20.33 -15.39 5.91
N TYR A 152 -20.41 -15.87 7.14
CA TYR A 152 -19.63 -17.03 7.57
C TYR A 152 -20.13 -18.33 6.95
N GLU A 153 -21.44 -18.53 6.78
CA GLU A 153 -21.98 -19.70 6.08
C GLU A 153 -21.43 -19.79 4.66
N THR A 154 -21.53 -18.71 3.88
CA THR A 154 -21.02 -18.66 2.50
C THR A 154 -19.48 -18.84 2.46
N TYR A 155 -18.77 -18.19 3.37
CA TYR A 155 -17.31 -18.26 3.39
C TYR A 155 -16.80 -19.65 3.75
N MET A 156 -17.41 -20.29 4.76
CA MET A 156 -17.06 -21.66 5.15
C MET A 156 -17.39 -22.68 4.06
N GLU A 157 -18.51 -22.52 3.35
CA GLU A 157 -18.84 -23.36 2.20
C GLU A 157 -17.80 -23.24 1.08
N LEU A 158 -17.38 -22.03 0.74
CA LEU A 158 -16.36 -21.78 -0.29
C LEU A 158 -14.98 -22.31 0.11
N GLN A 159 -14.63 -22.20 1.39
CA GLN A 159 -13.32 -22.62 1.91
C GLN A 159 -13.27 -24.08 2.35
N ALA A 160 -14.39 -24.79 2.37
CA ALA A 160 -14.44 -26.20 2.78
C ALA A 160 -13.53 -27.10 1.94
N SER A 161 -13.22 -26.71 0.69
CA SER A 161 -12.26 -27.39 -0.16
C SER A 161 -10.79 -27.14 0.22
N ASP A 162 -10.49 -26.07 0.96
CA ASP A 162 -9.12 -25.63 1.24
C ASP A 162 -8.55 -26.16 2.57
N GLY A 163 -9.37 -26.89 3.31
CA GLY A 163 -8.95 -27.67 4.47
C GLY A 163 -9.55 -27.24 5.80
N LEU A 164 -9.60 -28.21 6.71
CA LEU A 164 -10.23 -28.12 8.03
C LEU A 164 -9.70 -26.95 8.90
N ARG A 165 -8.44 -26.58 8.74
CA ARG A 165 -7.80 -25.53 9.55
C ARG A 165 -8.47 -24.18 9.34
N GLN A 166 -8.71 -23.79 8.09
CA GLN A 166 -9.37 -22.51 7.76
C GLN A 166 -10.82 -22.48 8.23
N VAL A 167 -11.56 -23.60 8.05
CA VAL A 167 -12.94 -23.72 8.55
C VAL A 167 -12.99 -23.53 10.07
N ILE A 168 -12.04 -24.08 10.83
CA ILE A 168 -11.96 -23.91 12.28
C ILE A 168 -11.62 -22.46 12.65
N GLU A 169 -10.72 -21.82 11.94
CA GLU A 169 -10.33 -20.43 12.20
C GLU A 169 -11.53 -19.48 11.98
N TYR A 170 -12.26 -19.64 10.88
CA TYR A 170 -13.47 -18.87 10.62
C TYR A 170 -14.61 -19.17 11.62
N GLY A 171 -14.79 -20.43 12.01
CA GLY A 171 -15.74 -20.80 13.04
C GLY A 171 -15.47 -20.14 14.38
N ARG A 172 -14.20 -19.95 14.76
CA ARG A 172 -13.83 -19.23 15.99
C ARG A 172 -14.03 -17.71 15.90
N ASP A 173 -13.89 -17.13 14.72
CA ASP A 173 -14.11 -15.70 14.49
C ASP A 173 -15.62 -15.34 14.43
N ALA A 174 -16.47 -16.32 14.14
CA ALA A 174 -17.93 -16.16 14.04
C ALA A 174 -18.66 -16.09 15.39
N PHE A 175 -18.05 -16.62 16.46
CA PHE A 175 -18.60 -16.73 17.82
C PHE A 175 -17.69 -16.04 18.86
#